data_b28bca304e05335a32ab1dd9c403ce4e
#
_entry.id   b28bca304e05335a32ab1dd9c403ce4e
#
_cell.length_a   1.000
_cell.length_b   1.000
_cell.length_c   1.000
_cell.angle_alpha   90.00
_cell.angle_beta   90.00
_cell.angle_gamma   90.00
#
_symmetry.space_group_name_H-M   'P 1'
#
loop_
_entity.id
_entity.type
_entity.pdbx_description
1 polymer ?
#
loop_
_entity_poly.entity_id
_entity_poly.type
_entity_poly.pdbx_seq_one_letter_code
_entity_poly.pdbx_strand_id
1 'polypeptide(L)'
;MIKENRIKVYGVTTLKRLSALPNVPTLDEQGNKGFEVKVWHGMYAPKGTPKEAIDKLNAALKAALNDPGVKQRLADLSSEIPSADKITPEGLRSHLEAEIKKWGPVITKAGIYAD
;
A
#
# COMPACT_ATOMS: atom_id res chain seq x y z
N MET A 1 -14.94 3.51 15.31
CA MET A 1 -14.19 2.93 16.48
C MET A 1 -13.12 3.87 17.01
N ILE A 2 -12.12 4.28 16.21
CA ILE A 2 -11.07 5.23 16.69
C ILE A 2 -11.68 6.61 16.97
N LYS A 3 -12.49 7.15 16.04
CA LYS A 3 -13.18 8.44 16.20
C LYS A 3 -14.17 8.50 17.39
N GLU A 4 -14.60 7.35 17.86
CA GLU A 4 -15.55 7.20 18.97
C GLU A 4 -14.86 6.92 20.31
N ASN A 5 -13.53 7.03 20.37
CA ASN A 5 -12.70 6.74 21.54
C ASN A 5 -12.88 5.33 22.15
N ARG A 6 -13.35 4.37 21.34
CA ARG A 6 -13.58 2.98 21.80
C ARG A 6 -12.28 2.16 21.87
N ILE A 7 -11.24 2.60 21.15
CA ILE A 7 -9.90 1.99 21.17
C ILE A 7 -8.83 3.07 21.25
N LYS A 8 -7.74 2.78 21.93
CA LYS A 8 -6.52 3.62 21.93
C LYS A 8 -5.63 3.17 20.78
N VAL A 9 -5.10 4.15 20.05
CA VAL A 9 -4.10 3.93 18.98
C VAL A 9 -2.79 4.54 19.45
N TYR A 10 -1.75 3.74 19.56
CA TYR A 10 -0.45 4.16 20.05
C TYR A 10 0.53 4.53 18.94
N GLY A 11 0.31 4.02 17.74
CA GLY A 11 1.16 4.30 16.59
C GLY A 11 0.63 3.68 15.32
N VAL A 12 1.11 4.18 14.19
CA VAL A 12 0.88 3.60 12.86
C VAL A 12 2.19 3.03 12.30
N THR A 13 2.07 2.01 11.48
CA THR A 13 3.23 1.26 10.92
C THR A 13 3.73 1.82 9.60
N THR A 14 3.21 2.97 9.18
CA THR A 14 3.68 3.72 8.01
C THR A 14 4.81 4.68 8.40
N LEU A 15 5.70 5.03 7.46
CA LEU A 15 6.78 6.00 7.71
C LEU A 15 6.27 7.45 7.87
N LYS A 16 5.06 7.72 7.38
CA LYS A 16 4.39 9.03 7.55
C LYS A 16 3.09 8.81 8.29
N ARG A 17 2.69 9.81 9.09
CA ARG A 17 1.39 9.79 9.75
C ARG A 17 0.28 9.73 8.72
N LEU A 18 -0.79 8.99 9.03
CA LEU A 18 -1.97 8.92 8.16
C LEU A 18 -2.74 10.23 8.22
N SER A 19 -3.20 10.74 7.08
CA SER A 19 -4.04 11.93 7.00
C SER A 19 -5.34 11.79 7.81
N ALA A 20 -5.87 10.57 7.90
CA ALA A 20 -7.04 10.25 8.72
C ALA A 20 -6.75 10.25 10.23
N LEU A 21 -5.48 10.17 10.66
CA LEU A 21 -5.04 10.07 12.05
C LEU A 21 -3.81 10.98 12.30
N PRO A 22 -3.90 12.29 12.09
CA PRO A 22 -2.75 13.19 12.10
C PRO A 22 -2.06 13.29 13.47
N ASN A 23 -2.77 13.00 14.54
CA ASN A 23 -2.27 13.05 15.91
C ASN A 23 -1.64 11.72 16.38
N VAL A 24 -1.73 10.65 15.59
CA VAL A 24 -1.12 9.35 15.93
C VAL A 24 0.28 9.30 15.35
N PRO A 25 1.33 9.14 16.18
CA PRO A 25 2.70 9.07 15.72
C PRO A 25 2.96 7.77 14.95
N THR A 26 4.02 7.76 14.14
CA THR A 26 4.50 6.53 13.51
C THR A 26 5.37 5.73 14.49
N LEU A 27 5.54 4.42 14.26
CA LEU A 27 6.49 3.64 15.04
C LEU A 27 7.95 4.11 14.80
N ASP A 28 8.24 4.63 13.60
CA ASP A 28 9.54 5.25 13.30
C ASP A 28 9.82 6.48 14.19
N GLU A 29 8.83 7.35 14.37
CA GLU A 29 8.91 8.50 15.29
C GLU A 29 9.12 8.08 16.75
N GLN A 30 8.60 6.93 17.13
CA GLN A 30 8.69 6.37 18.48
C GLN A 30 9.97 5.54 18.73
N GLY A 31 10.92 5.58 17.81
CA GLY A 31 12.24 4.97 17.98
C GLY A 31 12.46 3.67 17.20
N ASN A 32 11.45 3.10 16.58
CA ASN A 32 11.60 1.94 15.69
C ASN A 32 12.01 2.38 14.28
N LYS A 33 13.22 2.87 14.15
CA LYS A 33 13.72 3.48 12.91
C LYS A 33 13.66 2.54 11.71
N GLY A 34 13.08 3.05 10.60
CA GLY A 34 12.91 2.31 9.36
C GLY A 34 11.84 1.22 9.40
N PHE A 35 11.09 1.09 10.50
CA PHE A 35 10.02 0.11 10.58
C PHE A 35 8.83 0.56 9.75
N GLU A 36 8.58 -0.14 8.65
CA GLU A 36 7.43 0.08 7.79
C GLU A 36 6.75 -1.24 7.45
N VAL A 37 5.47 -1.34 7.80
CA VAL A 37 4.57 -2.41 7.38
C VAL A 37 3.28 -1.77 6.92
N LYS A 38 2.90 -2.00 5.67
CA LYS A 38 1.66 -1.50 5.11
C LYS A 38 1.01 -2.52 4.19
N VAL A 39 -0.31 -2.50 4.14
CA VAL A 39 -1.07 -3.24 3.14
C VAL A 39 -1.09 -2.44 1.85
N TRP A 40 -0.90 -3.12 0.75
CA TRP A 40 -0.99 -2.55 -0.59
C TRP A 40 -1.75 -3.49 -1.54
N HIS A 41 -2.31 -2.95 -2.58
CA HIS A 41 -3.07 -3.70 -3.58
C HIS A 41 -2.47 -3.46 -4.96
N GLY A 42 -2.37 -4.53 -5.74
CA GLY A 42 -1.91 -4.48 -7.12
C GLY A 42 -2.94 -5.10 -8.06
N MET A 43 -3.09 -4.51 -9.25
CA MET A 43 -3.87 -5.11 -10.32
C MET A 43 -2.93 -5.92 -11.21
N TYR A 44 -3.26 -7.18 -11.44
CA TYR A 44 -2.45 -8.11 -12.21
C TYR A 44 -3.24 -8.65 -13.40
N ALA A 45 -2.51 -9.02 -14.44
CA ALA A 45 -3.06 -9.71 -15.61
C ALA A 45 -2.30 -11.04 -15.82
N PRO A 46 -2.92 -12.04 -16.49
CA PRO A 46 -2.25 -13.28 -16.82
C PRO A 46 -0.98 -13.07 -17.65
N LYS A 47 -0.02 -14.01 -17.51
CA LYS A 47 1.19 -13.98 -18.32
C LYS A 47 0.82 -14.05 -19.81
N GLY A 48 1.45 -13.20 -20.62
CA GLY A 48 1.19 -13.14 -22.06
C GLY A 48 0.03 -12.22 -22.47
N THR A 49 -0.60 -11.52 -21.53
CA THR A 49 -1.57 -10.48 -21.88
C THR A 49 -0.93 -9.44 -22.80
N PRO A 50 -1.56 -9.11 -23.95
CA PRO A 50 -1.01 -8.13 -24.89
C PRO A 50 -0.74 -6.78 -24.25
N LYS A 51 0.35 -6.15 -24.66
CA LYS A 51 0.74 -4.82 -24.12
C LYS A 51 -0.38 -3.79 -24.25
N GLU A 52 -1.09 -3.77 -25.37
CA GLU A 52 -2.22 -2.85 -25.60
C GLU A 52 -3.31 -3.00 -24.52
N ALA A 53 -3.62 -4.24 -24.11
CA ALA A 53 -4.60 -4.50 -23.06
C ALA A 53 -4.08 -4.00 -21.69
N ILE A 54 -2.80 -4.22 -21.38
CA ILE A 54 -2.16 -3.70 -20.17
C ILE A 54 -2.21 -2.16 -20.15
N ASP A 55 -1.87 -1.51 -21.28
CA ASP A 55 -1.89 -0.06 -21.37
C ASP A 55 -3.31 0.51 -21.17
N LYS A 56 -4.33 -0.12 -21.75
CA LYS A 56 -5.74 0.25 -21.54
C LYS A 56 -6.17 0.08 -20.07
N LEU A 57 -5.82 -1.03 -19.44
CA LEU A 57 -6.11 -1.27 -18.02
C LEU A 57 -5.41 -0.26 -17.12
N ASN A 58 -4.16 0.06 -17.40
CA ASN A 58 -3.42 1.06 -16.63
C ASN A 58 -4.00 2.47 -16.79
N ALA A 59 -4.40 2.84 -18.01
CA ALA A 59 -5.08 4.11 -18.27
C ALA A 59 -6.41 4.19 -17.50
N ALA A 60 -7.22 3.13 -17.55
CA ALA A 60 -8.48 3.04 -16.81
C ALA A 60 -8.26 3.12 -15.28
N LEU A 61 -7.25 2.43 -14.75
CA LEU A 61 -6.88 2.51 -13.33
C LEU A 61 -6.51 3.94 -12.92
N LYS A 62 -5.68 4.62 -13.72
CA LYS A 62 -5.31 6.02 -13.47
C LYS A 62 -6.53 6.94 -13.47
N ALA A 63 -7.46 6.75 -14.41
CA ALA A 63 -8.71 7.51 -14.46
C ALA A 63 -9.57 7.25 -13.21
N ALA A 64 -9.75 5.99 -12.84
CA ALA A 64 -10.50 5.62 -11.64
C ALA A 64 -9.90 6.20 -10.36
N LEU A 65 -8.57 6.17 -10.20
CA LEU A 65 -7.90 6.75 -9.03
C LEU A 65 -7.96 8.29 -9.00
N ASN A 66 -8.32 8.95 -10.10
CA ASN A 66 -8.56 10.37 -10.16
C ASN A 66 -10.04 10.76 -9.93
N ASP A 67 -10.94 9.79 -9.96
CA ASP A 67 -12.35 10.01 -9.69
C ASP A 67 -12.59 10.46 -8.23
N PRO A 68 -13.38 11.54 -8.01
CA PRO A 68 -13.63 12.05 -6.66
C PRO A 68 -14.30 11.03 -5.73
N GLY A 69 -15.22 10.22 -6.25
CA GLY A 69 -15.93 9.21 -5.47
C GLY A 69 -15.00 8.07 -5.03
N VAL A 70 -14.09 7.66 -5.92
CA VAL A 70 -13.05 6.66 -5.60
C VAL A 70 -12.08 7.20 -4.55
N LYS A 71 -11.62 8.45 -4.73
CA LYS A 71 -10.75 9.12 -3.74
C LYS A 71 -11.39 9.19 -2.36
N GLN A 72 -12.66 9.57 -2.29
CA GLN A 72 -13.37 9.63 -1.03
C GLN A 72 -13.48 8.26 -0.38
N ARG A 73 -13.81 7.23 -1.14
CA ARG A 73 -13.91 5.85 -0.63
C ARG A 73 -12.59 5.32 -0.10
N LEU A 74 -11.49 5.58 -0.80
CA LEU A 74 -10.15 5.20 -0.34
C LEU A 74 -9.77 5.95 0.94
N ALA A 75 -10.07 7.24 1.02
CA ALA A 75 -9.85 8.04 2.23
C ALA A 75 -10.66 7.50 3.44
N ASP A 76 -11.91 7.11 3.23
CA ASP A 76 -12.76 6.50 4.27
C ASP A 76 -12.18 5.18 4.80
N LEU A 77 -11.47 4.45 3.95
CA LEU A 77 -10.73 3.22 4.30
C LEU A 77 -9.33 3.51 4.86
N SER A 78 -8.96 4.77 5.04
CA SER A 78 -7.60 5.20 5.40
C SER A 78 -6.52 4.67 4.44
N SER A 79 -6.88 4.48 3.18
CA SER A 79 -5.99 4.05 2.10
C SER A 79 -5.49 5.26 1.33
N GLU A 80 -4.18 5.33 1.11
CA GLU A 80 -3.56 6.39 0.34
C GLU A 80 -3.36 5.96 -1.12
N ILE A 81 -3.59 6.88 -2.04
CA ILE A 81 -3.29 6.67 -3.46
C ILE A 81 -1.79 6.87 -3.65
N PRO A 82 -1.09 5.91 -4.27
CA PRO A 82 0.34 6.05 -4.55
C PRO A 82 0.63 7.20 -5.51
N SER A 83 1.88 7.67 -5.52
CA SER A 83 2.38 8.64 -6.49
C SER A 83 2.28 8.10 -7.93
N ALA A 84 2.18 8.98 -8.91
CA ALA A 84 1.91 8.63 -10.31
C ALA A 84 2.96 7.69 -10.93
N ASP A 85 4.22 7.79 -10.50
CA ASP A 85 5.31 6.91 -10.91
C ASP A 85 5.11 5.44 -10.46
N LYS A 86 4.42 5.24 -9.34
CA LYS A 86 4.10 3.91 -8.81
C LYS A 86 2.85 3.29 -9.43
N ILE A 87 1.99 4.10 -10.07
CA ILE A 87 0.78 3.64 -10.76
C ILE A 87 1.12 3.30 -12.22
N THR A 88 2.12 2.45 -12.40
CA THR A 88 2.57 1.96 -13.71
C THR A 88 2.89 0.47 -13.61
N PRO A 89 2.89 -0.30 -14.70
CA PRO A 89 3.29 -1.71 -14.69
C PRO A 89 4.70 -1.90 -14.12
N GLU A 90 5.64 -1.03 -14.49
CA GLU A 90 7.02 -1.05 -14.02
C GLU A 90 7.12 -0.69 -12.55
N GLY A 91 6.36 0.31 -12.10
CA GLY A 91 6.29 0.73 -10.69
C GLY A 91 5.76 -0.38 -9.80
N LEU A 92 4.71 -1.09 -10.23
CA LEU A 92 4.17 -2.25 -9.49
C LEU A 92 5.18 -3.40 -9.45
N ARG A 93 5.86 -3.69 -10.57
CA ARG A 93 6.89 -4.74 -10.62
C ARG A 93 8.02 -4.44 -9.65
N SER A 94 8.60 -3.24 -9.71
CA SER A 94 9.70 -2.83 -8.82
C SER A 94 9.28 -2.87 -7.36
N HIS A 95 8.04 -2.48 -7.06
CA HIS A 95 7.50 -2.56 -5.70
C HIS A 95 7.39 -4.01 -5.23
N LEU A 96 6.83 -4.90 -6.05
CA LEU A 96 6.70 -6.33 -5.73
C LEU A 96 8.08 -6.98 -5.48
N GLU A 97 9.06 -6.71 -6.34
CA GLU A 97 10.43 -7.22 -6.18
C GLU A 97 11.07 -6.74 -4.87
N ALA A 98 10.87 -5.47 -4.51
CA ALA A 98 11.34 -4.92 -3.25
C ALA A 98 10.66 -5.58 -2.03
N GLU A 99 9.36 -5.81 -2.09
CA GLU A 99 8.62 -6.49 -1.02
C GLU A 99 9.06 -7.95 -0.87
N ILE A 100 9.24 -8.68 -1.97
CA ILE A 100 9.77 -10.05 -1.94
C ILE A 100 11.16 -10.08 -1.28
N LYS A 101 12.05 -9.16 -1.67
CA LYS A 101 13.39 -9.04 -1.09
C LYS A 101 13.36 -8.69 0.41
N LYS A 102 12.43 -7.86 0.82
CA LYS A 102 12.24 -7.45 2.22
C LYS A 102 11.69 -8.58 3.07
N TRP A 103 10.62 -9.22 2.62
CA TRP A 103 9.86 -10.18 3.43
C TRP A 103 10.37 -11.62 3.32
N GLY A 104 10.97 -12.01 2.20
CA GLY A 104 11.49 -13.36 1.99
C GLY A 104 12.37 -13.86 3.14
N PRO A 105 13.44 -13.14 3.53
CA PRO A 105 14.29 -13.55 4.65
C PRO A 105 13.55 -13.62 6.00
N VAL A 106 12.59 -12.69 6.23
CA VAL A 106 11.81 -12.65 7.46
C VAL A 106 10.91 -13.88 7.58
N ILE A 107 10.19 -14.22 6.49
CA ILE A 107 9.30 -15.37 6.43
C ILE A 107 10.08 -16.67 6.59
N THR A 108 11.21 -16.80 5.88
CA THR A 108 12.08 -17.98 5.97
C THR A 108 12.61 -18.17 7.39
N LYS A 109 13.09 -17.08 8.03
CA LYS A 109 13.59 -17.13 9.41
C LYS A 109 12.50 -17.48 10.42
N ALA A 110 11.27 -17.05 10.17
CA ALA A 110 10.11 -17.36 11.02
C ALA A 110 9.62 -18.81 10.85
N GLY A 111 10.10 -19.55 9.83
CA GLY A 111 9.65 -20.93 9.55
C GLY A 111 8.20 -21.00 9.06
N ILE A 112 7.67 -19.91 8.52
CA ILE A 112 6.29 -19.85 8.02
C ILE A 112 6.32 -20.18 6.52
N TYR A 113 5.58 -21.23 6.15
CA TYR A 113 5.39 -21.63 4.77
C TYR A 113 3.89 -21.55 4.45
N ALA A 114 3.56 -21.04 3.27
CA ALA A 114 2.21 -21.16 2.73
C ALA A 114 2.11 -22.56 2.07
N ASP A 115 1.14 -23.34 2.49
CA ASP A 115 0.76 -24.61 1.84
C ASP A 115 0.02 -24.34 0.53
#